data_f675c6b8bf48b1acc3a3ab8d9f75cc48
#
_entry.id   f675c6b8bf48b1acc3a3ab8d9f75cc48
#
_cell.length_a   1.000
_cell.length_b   1.000
_cell.length_c   1.000
_cell.angle_alpha   90.00
_cell.angle_beta   90.00
_cell.angle_gamma   90.00
#
_symmetry.space_group_name_H-M   'P 1'
#
loop_
_entity.id
_entity.type
_entity.pdbx_description
1 polymer ?
#
loop_
_entity_poly.entity_id
_entity_poly.type
_entity_poly.pdbx_seq_one_letter_code
_entity_poly.pdbx_strand_id
1 'polypeptide(L)'
;KITATASPSPNRWSDKVPSREMTKAEIREMIDSFAKSAKLLKDAGVDGVEIHAVHEGYLLDQFTLKYVNHRSDEYGGSFENRYRFAVEIVQAIKEVCGDEFPVSLRYSVLSKTKDFRSGALPGEAYDEVGRDMEESERAAKYLQDAGYDMLNCDNGTYDAWYWAHPPIYMPENCNLEDVEHIRKFVDIPVVCAGRLDPF
;
A
#
# COMPACT_ATOMS: atom_id res chain seq x y z
N LYS A 1 12.74 18.13 12.76
CA LYS A 1 12.97 16.98 11.87
C LYS A 1 12.28 17.25 10.55
N ILE A 2 12.86 16.80 9.44
CA ILE A 2 12.27 16.81 8.11
C ILE A 2 11.93 15.37 7.79
N THR A 3 10.71 15.11 7.30
CA THR A 3 10.32 13.79 6.81
C THR A 3 10.68 13.64 5.33
N ALA A 4 10.94 12.42 4.88
CA ALA A 4 11.18 12.10 3.49
C ALA A 4 9.99 11.29 2.94
N THR A 5 9.53 11.64 1.76
CA THR A 5 8.29 11.15 1.13
C THR A 5 8.52 10.95 -0.38
N ALA A 6 7.52 10.41 -1.09
CA ALA A 6 7.60 10.32 -2.56
C ALA A 6 7.79 11.70 -3.19
N SER A 7 6.98 12.67 -2.78
CA SER A 7 7.08 14.09 -3.18
C SER A 7 6.81 14.99 -2.00
N PRO A 8 7.32 16.23 -1.96
CA PRO A 8 7.02 17.16 -0.89
C PRO A 8 5.52 17.34 -0.73
N SER A 9 5.02 17.08 0.47
CA SER A 9 3.60 17.20 0.80
C SER A 9 3.42 17.71 2.22
N PRO A 10 2.32 18.38 2.55
CA PRO A 10 2.01 18.71 3.92
C PRO A 10 1.91 17.47 4.79
N ASN A 11 2.38 17.53 6.02
CA ASN A 11 2.13 16.47 6.98
C ASN A 11 0.66 16.45 7.40
N ARG A 12 0.04 15.25 7.46
CA ARG A 12 -1.40 15.12 7.75
C ARG A 12 -1.81 15.63 9.12
N TRP A 13 -0.91 15.63 10.06
CA TRP A 13 -1.18 16.04 11.45
C TRP A 13 -0.60 17.40 11.84
N SER A 14 0.34 17.93 11.05
CA SER A 14 1.00 19.19 11.39
C SER A 14 1.64 19.86 10.18
N ASP A 15 1.08 20.99 9.79
CA ASP A 15 1.65 21.82 8.71
C ASP A 15 3.04 22.41 9.07
N LYS A 16 3.45 22.27 10.34
CA LYS A 16 4.78 22.70 10.82
C LYS A 16 5.89 21.69 10.56
N VAL A 17 5.55 20.45 10.15
CA VAL A 17 6.53 19.42 9.84
C VAL A 17 6.72 19.38 8.32
N PRO A 18 7.83 19.90 7.79
CA PRO A 18 8.09 19.87 6.37
C PRO A 18 8.44 18.44 5.91
N SER A 19 8.11 18.13 4.68
CA SER A 19 8.60 16.95 3.99
C SER A 19 9.44 17.33 2.77
N ARG A 20 10.30 16.43 2.37
CA ARG A 20 11.09 16.53 1.14
C ARG A 20 10.98 15.26 0.32
N GLU A 21 11.28 15.36 -0.94
CA GLU A 21 11.41 14.21 -1.82
C GLU A 21 12.58 13.31 -1.36
N MET A 22 12.36 12.00 -1.36
CA MET A 22 13.43 11.01 -1.19
C MET A 22 14.35 11.02 -2.42
N THR A 23 15.64 10.98 -2.18
CA THR A 23 16.61 10.72 -3.24
C THR A 23 16.56 9.26 -3.68
N LYS A 24 17.02 8.97 -4.91
CA LYS A 24 17.14 7.57 -5.39
C LYS A 24 18.07 6.73 -4.52
N ALA A 25 19.11 7.33 -3.94
CA ALA A 25 20.01 6.65 -3.01
C ALA A 25 19.27 6.21 -1.74
N GLU A 26 18.41 7.07 -1.18
CA GLU A 26 17.59 6.72 -0.01
C GLU A 26 16.54 5.66 -0.35
N ILE A 27 15.94 5.68 -1.55
CA ILE A 27 15.04 4.61 -2.00
C ILE A 27 15.80 3.29 -2.06
N ARG A 28 17.01 3.27 -2.64
CA ARG A 28 17.85 2.06 -2.72
C ARG A 28 18.22 1.56 -1.32
N GLU A 29 18.66 2.43 -0.44
CA GLU A 29 18.97 2.09 0.96
C GLU A 29 17.76 1.48 1.68
N MET A 30 16.56 1.97 1.40
CA MET A 30 15.33 1.43 1.97
C MET A 30 15.05 0.01 1.45
N ILE A 31 15.18 -0.22 0.14
CA ILE A 31 15.03 -1.55 -0.48
C ILE A 31 16.00 -2.55 0.16
N ASP A 32 17.28 -2.17 0.25
CA ASP A 32 18.30 -3.00 0.86
C ASP A 32 18.00 -3.29 2.34
N SER A 33 17.42 -2.33 3.05
CA SER A 33 17.02 -2.49 4.45
C SER A 33 15.84 -3.45 4.62
N PHE A 34 14.86 -3.44 3.73
CA PHE A 34 13.78 -4.42 3.69
C PHE A 34 14.33 -5.84 3.44
N ALA A 35 15.18 -6.01 2.44
CA ALA A 35 15.80 -7.29 2.11
C ALA A 35 16.64 -7.83 3.29
N LYS A 36 17.47 -6.98 3.89
CA LYS A 36 18.27 -7.35 5.08
C LYS A 36 17.40 -7.75 6.26
N SER A 37 16.32 -7.01 6.52
CA SER A 37 15.39 -7.31 7.63
C SER A 37 14.68 -8.64 7.41
N ALA A 38 14.19 -8.90 6.20
CA ALA A 38 13.56 -10.18 5.86
C ALA A 38 14.54 -11.35 6.00
N LYS A 39 15.79 -11.17 5.56
CA LYS A 39 16.84 -12.19 5.72
C LYS A 39 17.12 -12.52 7.19
N LEU A 40 17.21 -11.49 8.05
CA LEU A 40 17.42 -11.69 9.49
C LEU A 40 16.23 -12.45 10.13
N LEU A 41 15.00 -12.14 9.73
CA LEU A 41 13.80 -12.83 10.20
C LEU A 41 13.77 -14.29 9.75
N LYS A 42 14.09 -14.55 8.48
CA LYS A 42 14.23 -15.91 7.95
C LYS A 42 15.29 -16.71 8.72
N ASP A 43 16.47 -16.13 8.94
CA ASP A 43 17.56 -16.80 9.67
C ASP A 43 17.20 -17.05 11.15
N ALA A 44 16.30 -16.27 11.71
CA ALA A 44 15.72 -16.49 13.05
C ALA A 44 14.60 -17.53 13.08
N GLY A 45 14.23 -18.12 11.93
CA GLY A 45 13.20 -19.16 11.84
C GLY A 45 11.78 -18.66 11.66
N VAL A 46 11.59 -17.41 11.20
CA VAL A 46 10.28 -16.87 10.84
C VAL A 46 9.90 -17.39 9.45
N ASP A 47 8.66 -17.84 9.27
CA ASP A 47 8.18 -18.51 8.06
C ASP A 47 7.90 -17.58 6.88
N GLY A 48 7.67 -16.29 7.12
CA GLY A 48 7.39 -15.28 6.09
C GLY A 48 7.31 -13.88 6.65
N VAL A 49 7.15 -12.89 5.79
CA VAL A 49 7.03 -11.48 6.19
C VAL A 49 5.84 -10.81 5.52
N GLU A 50 5.27 -9.80 6.17
CA GLU A 50 4.31 -8.90 5.57
C GLU A 50 4.90 -7.49 5.42
N ILE A 51 4.82 -6.94 4.22
CA ILE A 51 5.21 -5.57 3.93
C ILE A 51 4.00 -4.67 4.16
N HIS A 52 4.05 -3.82 5.16
CA HIS A 52 2.99 -2.87 5.47
C HIS A 52 3.21 -1.59 4.69
N ALA A 53 2.66 -1.51 3.46
CA ALA A 53 3.16 -0.47 2.62
C ALA A 53 2.29 0.08 1.50
N VAL A 54 1.63 -0.71 0.68
CA VAL A 54 0.67 -0.23 -0.33
C VAL A 54 -0.69 -0.10 0.34
N HIS A 55 -0.73 0.73 1.38
CA HIS A 55 -1.80 0.82 2.35
C HIS A 55 -1.74 2.17 3.08
N GLU A 56 -2.88 2.81 3.26
CA GLU A 56 -3.11 4.00 4.09
C GLU A 56 -2.28 5.26 3.77
N GLY A 57 -1.57 5.32 2.65
CA GLY A 57 -0.66 6.45 2.35
C GLY A 57 0.64 6.40 3.16
N TYR A 58 1.02 5.22 3.69
CA TYR A 58 2.37 4.96 4.18
C TYR A 58 3.39 5.10 3.06
N LEU A 59 4.67 5.02 3.37
CA LEU A 59 5.74 5.41 2.45
C LEU A 59 5.58 4.83 1.04
N LEU A 60 5.35 3.53 0.89
CA LEU A 60 5.21 2.91 -0.42
C LEU A 60 3.92 3.36 -1.12
N ASP A 61 2.82 3.47 -0.38
CA ASP A 61 1.55 3.91 -0.93
C ASP A 61 1.60 5.38 -1.39
N GLN A 62 2.42 6.21 -0.75
CA GLN A 62 2.69 7.57 -1.25
C GLN A 62 3.34 7.57 -2.64
N PHE A 63 4.12 6.54 -2.98
CA PHE A 63 4.66 6.38 -4.32
C PHE A 63 3.59 5.94 -5.32
N THR A 64 2.62 5.12 -4.92
CA THR A 64 1.58 4.59 -5.81
C THR A 64 0.47 5.60 -6.12
N LEU A 65 0.13 6.47 -5.17
CA LEU A 65 -1.00 7.40 -5.28
C LEU A 65 -0.67 8.62 -6.15
N LYS A 66 -1.40 8.79 -7.26
CA LYS A 66 -1.20 9.88 -8.24
C LYS A 66 -1.28 11.27 -7.62
N TYR A 67 -2.22 11.48 -6.68
CA TYR A 67 -2.44 12.79 -6.06
C TYR A 67 -1.35 13.18 -5.05
N VAL A 68 -0.48 12.25 -4.69
CA VAL A 68 0.65 12.46 -3.76
C VAL A 68 1.99 12.43 -4.49
N ASN A 69 2.15 11.53 -5.47
CA ASN A 69 3.41 11.32 -6.18
C ASN A 69 3.50 12.21 -7.42
N HIS A 70 4.29 13.26 -7.32
CA HIS A 70 4.57 14.22 -8.41
C HIS A 70 5.99 14.09 -8.97
N ARG A 71 6.65 12.93 -8.72
CA ARG A 71 8.02 12.68 -9.23
C ARG A 71 8.03 12.61 -10.75
N SER A 72 9.14 13.07 -11.33
CA SER A 72 9.40 13.03 -12.77
C SER A 72 10.46 12.00 -13.17
N ASP A 73 10.96 11.22 -12.18
CA ASP A 73 11.93 10.14 -12.40
C ASP A 73 11.24 8.77 -12.54
N GLU A 74 12.02 7.70 -12.55
CA GLU A 74 11.54 6.31 -12.70
C GLU A 74 10.65 5.80 -11.55
N TYR A 75 10.43 6.60 -10.50
CA TYR A 75 9.52 6.29 -9.39
C TYR A 75 8.24 7.12 -9.43
N GLY A 76 7.95 7.83 -10.54
CA GLY A 76 6.74 8.64 -10.69
C GLY A 76 6.19 8.66 -12.10
N GLY A 77 5.04 9.31 -12.28
CA GLY A 77 4.34 9.40 -13.56
C GLY A 77 3.54 8.13 -13.90
N SER A 78 4.09 7.22 -14.70
CA SER A 78 3.36 6.03 -15.16
C SER A 78 2.98 5.09 -14.02
N PHE A 79 2.02 4.21 -14.27
CA PHE A 79 1.61 3.18 -13.31
C PHE A 79 2.81 2.34 -12.85
N GLU A 80 3.59 1.80 -13.77
CA GLU A 80 4.73 0.94 -13.47
C GLU A 80 5.78 1.67 -12.62
N ASN A 81 6.03 2.93 -12.93
CA ASN A 81 6.96 3.75 -12.16
C ASN A 81 6.47 3.99 -10.73
N ARG A 82 5.18 4.26 -10.56
CA ARG A 82 4.60 4.49 -9.23
C ARG A 82 4.63 3.22 -8.35
N TYR A 83 4.48 2.04 -8.94
CA TYR A 83 4.54 0.75 -8.23
C TYR A 83 5.95 0.16 -8.16
N ARG A 84 6.93 0.72 -8.85
CA ARG A 84 8.32 0.24 -8.93
C ARG A 84 8.94 -0.02 -7.55
N PHE A 85 8.77 0.89 -6.61
CA PHE A 85 9.36 0.75 -5.28
C PHE A 85 8.85 -0.52 -4.57
N ALA A 86 7.54 -0.78 -4.60
CA ALA A 86 6.96 -2.00 -4.03
C ALA A 86 7.47 -3.27 -4.74
N VAL A 87 7.62 -3.22 -6.07
CA VAL A 87 8.17 -4.32 -6.88
C VAL A 87 9.63 -4.60 -6.53
N GLU A 88 10.47 -3.58 -6.48
CA GLU A 88 11.89 -3.74 -6.17
C GLU A 88 12.13 -4.28 -4.75
N ILE A 89 11.25 -3.97 -3.78
CA ILE A 89 11.32 -4.53 -2.42
C ILE A 89 11.08 -6.04 -2.44
N VAL A 90 9.99 -6.52 -3.04
CA VAL A 90 9.70 -7.97 -3.05
C VAL A 90 10.78 -8.73 -3.79
N GLN A 91 11.25 -8.20 -4.92
CA GLN A 91 12.34 -8.81 -5.69
C GLN A 91 13.64 -8.92 -4.87
N ALA A 92 14.02 -7.85 -4.18
CA ALA A 92 15.21 -7.86 -3.31
C ALA A 92 15.07 -8.84 -2.13
N ILE A 93 13.87 -8.97 -1.55
CA ILE A 93 13.61 -9.98 -0.51
C ILE A 93 13.72 -11.38 -1.09
N LYS A 94 13.12 -11.67 -2.24
CA LYS A 94 13.19 -12.98 -2.90
C LYS A 94 14.64 -13.34 -3.28
N GLU A 95 15.43 -12.37 -3.74
CA GLU A 95 16.86 -12.59 -4.05
C GLU A 95 17.64 -13.10 -2.83
N VAL A 96 17.47 -12.53 -1.65
CA VAL A 96 18.24 -12.91 -0.44
C VAL A 96 17.59 -14.02 0.38
N CYS A 97 16.28 -14.21 0.28
CA CYS A 97 15.53 -15.21 1.04
C CYS A 97 15.17 -16.45 0.21
N GLY A 98 15.23 -16.38 -1.12
CA GLY A 98 14.75 -17.42 -2.04
C GLY A 98 13.25 -17.28 -2.32
N ASP A 99 12.84 -17.84 -3.47
CA ASP A 99 11.48 -17.69 -4.00
C ASP A 99 10.39 -18.31 -3.11
N GLU A 100 10.74 -19.37 -2.37
CA GLU A 100 9.84 -20.09 -1.46
C GLU A 100 9.57 -19.34 -0.14
N PHE A 101 10.28 -18.24 0.14
CA PHE A 101 10.04 -17.46 1.36
C PHE A 101 8.83 -16.53 1.17
N PRO A 102 7.70 -16.75 1.88
CA PRO A 102 6.48 -16.00 1.64
C PRO A 102 6.62 -14.51 1.97
N VAL A 103 6.16 -13.66 1.05
CA VAL A 103 6.08 -12.22 1.23
C VAL A 103 4.65 -11.76 1.01
N SER A 104 3.96 -11.42 2.08
CA SER A 104 2.63 -10.80 2.03
C SER A 104 2.73 -9.28 1.86
N LEU A 105 1.70 -8.69 1.27
CA LEU A 105 1.57 -7.24 1.17
C LEU A 105 0.28 -6.76 1.84
N ARG A 106 0.39 -5.82 2.76
CA ARG A 106 -0.77 -5.06 3.21
C ARG A 106 -1.18 -4.09 2.10
N TYR A 107 -2.43 -4.22 1.64
CA TYR A 107 -2.92 -3.59 0.43
C TYR A 107 -4.28 -2.92 0.63
N SER A 108 -4.35 -1.62 0.36
CA SER A 108 -5.62 -0.91 0.33
C SER A 108 -6.24 -1.01 -1.06
N VAL A 109 -7.42 -1.61 -1.16
CA VAL A 109 -8.12 -1.82 -2.43
C VAL A 109 -8.58 -0.49 -3.01
N LEU A 110 -9.35 0.28 -2.24
CA LEU A 110 -9.81 1.63 -2.60
C LEU A 110 -9.29 2.64 -1.58
N SER A 111 -8.80 3.77 -2.05
CA SER A 111 -8.32 4.82 -1.16
C SER A 111 -9.44 5.50 -0.38
N LYS A 112 -10.67 5.51 -0.93
CA LYS A 112 -11.85 6.18 -0.34
C LYS A 112 -11.59 7.66 -0.03
N THR A 113 -10.84 8.34 -0.90
CA THR A 113 -10.31 9.69 -0.68
C THR A 113 -10.83 10.66 -1.72
N LYS A 114 -11.48 11.75 -1.28
CA LYS A 114 -12.01 12.83 -2.13
C LYS A 114 -10.98 13.91 -2.40
N ASP A 115 -10.11 14.17 -1.42
CA ASP A 115 -9.04 15.17 -1.46
C ASP A 115 -8.13 14.96 -0.25
N PHE A 116 -7.02 15.70 -0.19
CA PHE A 116 -6.12 15.69 0.96
C PHE A 116 -6.88 16.03 2.26
N ARG A 117 -6.76 15.17 3.27
CA ARG A 117 -7.51 15.22 4.54
C ARG A 117 -9.03 15.09 4.40
N SER A 118 -9.51 14.54 3.30
CA SER A 118 -10.95 14.41 3.05
C SER A 118 -11.29 13.02 2.50
N GLY A 119 -11.76 12.14 3.37
CA GLY A 119 -12.23 10.80 3.00
C GLY A 119 -13.73 10.79 2.67
N ALA A 120 -14.16 9.79 1.91
CA ALA A 120 -15.55 9.53 1.58
C ALA A 120 -16.25 8.72 2.68
N LEU A 121 -17.51 9.03 2.95
CA LEU A 121 -18.35 8.29 3.88
C LEU A 121 -19.05 7.10 3.19
N PRO A 122 -19.50 6.08 3.95
CA PRO A 122 -20.32 5.01 3.39
C PRO A 122 -21.55 5.55 2.68
N GLY A 123 -21.79 5.11 1.43
CA GLY A 123 -22.93 5.55 0.61
C GLY A 123 -22.80 6.95 0.00
N GLU A 124 -21.71 7.65 0.23
CA GLU A 124 -21.45 8.94 -0.39
C GLU A 124 -21.02 8.77 -1.87
N ALA A 125 -21.60 9.57 -2.76
CA ALA A 125 -21.11 9.70 -4.14
C ALA A 125 -19.92 10.69 -4.16
N TYR A 126 -18.81 10.28 -4.73
CA TYR A 126 -17.58 11.10 -4.79
C TYR A 126 -16.71 10.71 -5.99
N ASP A 127 -15.78 11.57 -6.34
CA ASP A 127 -14.71 11.28 -7.28
C ASP A 127 -13.47 10.80 -6.49
N GLU A 128 -13.00 9.59 -6.76
CA GLU A 128 -11.82 9.02 -6.11
C GLU A 128 -10.55 9.65 -6.67
N VAL A 129 -9.78 10.33 -5.81
CA VAL A 129 -8.49 10.93 -6.20
C VAL A 129 -7.29 10.01 -5.95
N GLY A 130 -7.48 8.99 -5.11
CA GLY A 130 -6.46 7.99 -4.79
C GLY A 130 -6.47 6.82 -5.76
N ARG A 131 -6.43 5.60 -5.21
CA ARG A 131 -6.57 4.35 -5.97
C ARG A 131 -8.05 4.03 -6.12
N ASP A 132 -8.52 4.02 -7.37
CA ASP A 132 -9.83 3.53 -7.75
C ASP A 132 -9.82 2.01 -8.02
N MET A 133 -10.98 1.43 -8.37
CA MET A 133 -11.10 -0.01 -8.59
C MET A 133 -10.33 -0.45 -9.84
N GLU A 134 -10.34 0.32 -10.93
CA GLU A 134 -9.63 -0.02 -12.16
C GLU A 134 -8.11 -0.10 -11.94
N GLU A 135 -7.55 0.89 -11.25
CA GLU A 135 -6.12 0.86 -10.86
C GLU A 135 -5.85 -0.28 -9.88
N SER A 136 -6.77 -0.58 -8.96
CA SER A 136 -6.62 -1.64 -7.97
C SER A 136 -6.58 -3.03 -8.59
N GLU A 137 -7.45 -3.33 -9.53
CA GLU A 137 -7.46 -4.59 -10.30
C GLU A 137 -6.10 -4.83 -10.98
N ARG A 138 -5.62 -3.82 -11.70
CA ARG A 138 -4.32 -3.86 -12.36
C ARG A 138 -3.17 -4.00 -11.36
N ALA A 139 -3.22 -3.27 -10.25
CA ALA A 139 -2.16 -3.28 -9.25
C ALA A 139 -2.07 -4.61 -8.51
N ALA A 140 -3.19 -5.21 -8.12
CA ALA A 140 -3.21 -6.51 -7.46
C ALA A 140 -2.53 -7.59 -8.33
N LYS A 141 -2.88 -7.65 -9.61
CA LYS A 141 -2.26 -8.59 -10.56
C LYS A 141 -0.77 -8.29 -10.78
N TYR A 142 -0.41 -7.00 -10.95
CA TYR A 142 0.97 -6.58 -11.15
C TYR A 142 1.87 -6.89 -9.96
N LEU A 143 1.37 -6.74 -8.74
CA LEU A 143 2.10 -7.04 -7.51
C LEU A 143 2.24 -8.55 -7.29
N GLN A 144 1.20 -9.35 -7.59
CA GLN A 144 1.32 -10.80 -7.63
C GLN A 144 2.42 -11.23 -8.61
N ASP A 145 2.40 -10.71 -9.84
CA ASP A 145 3.37 -11.07 -10.88
C ASP A 145 4.81 -10.62 -10.53
N ALA A 146 4.95 -9.62 -9.67
CA ALA A 146 6.22 -9.16 -9.14
C ALA A 146 6.81 -10.09 -8.06
N GLY A 147 6.00 -10.98 -7.45
CA GLY A 147 6.45 -11.98 -6.48
C GLY A 147 5.84 -11.88 -5.08
N TYR A 148 4.80 -11.08 -4.87
CA TYR A 148 4.02 -11.15 -3.63
C TYR A 148 3.18 -12.43 -3.61
N ASP A 149 3.14 -13.10 -2.46
CA ASP A 149 2.50 -14.42 -2.29
C ASP A 149 1.11 -14.33 -1.63
N MET A 150 0.75 -13.18 -1.08
CA MET A 150 -0.55 -12.93 -0.44
C MET A 150 -0.84 -11.44 -0.41
N LEU A 151 -2.12 -11.08 -0.54
CA LEU A 151 -2.60 -9.72 -0.28
C LEU A 151 -3.46 -9.71 0.98
N ASN A 152 -3.08 -8.89 1.96
CA ASN A 152 -3.87 -8.61 3.15
C ASN A 152 -4.58 -7.27 2.95
N CYS A 153 -5.86 -7.34 2.58
CA CYS A 153 -6.63 -6.26 2.00
C CYS A 153 -7.58 -5.57 2.98
N ASP A 154 -7.75 -4.29 2.79
CA ASP A 154 -8.84 -3.46 3.32
C ASP A 154 -9.07 -2.27 2.38
N ASN A 155 -9.69 -1.20 2.84
CA ASN A 155 -9.85 0.08 2.14
C ASN A 155 -9.30 1.23 2.97
N GLY A 156 -9.21 2.39 2.33
CA GLY A 156 -8.93 3.65 2.99
C GLY A 156 -7.48 4.08 2.97
N THR A 157 -7.29 5.30 3.41
CA THR A 157 -5.99 5.94 3.62
C THR A 157 -6.06 6.70 4.96
N TYR A 158 -4.99 7.40 5.34
CA TYR A 158 -5.05 8.34 6.46
C TYR A 158 -6.08 9.46 6.27
N ASP A 159 -6.46 9.77 5.04
CA ASP A 159 -7.51 10.74 4.75
C ASP A 159 -8.90 10.14 4.91
N ALA A 160 -9.01 8.81 4.83
CA ALA A 160 -10.22 8.00 4.99
C ALA A 160 -10.01 6.92 6.07
N TRP A 161 -9.40 7.29 7.19
CA TRP A 161 -8.97 6.44 8.30
C TRP A 161 -10.01 5.43 8.79
N TYR A 162 -11.28 5.84 8.82
CA TYR A 162 -12.40 5.02 9.30
C TYR A 162 -12.76 3.84 8.36
N TRP A 163 -12.17 3.75 7.17
CA TRP A 163 -12.23 2.57 6.30
C TRP A 163 -11.12 1.58 6.62
N ALA A 164 -9.90 2.07 6.86
CA ALA A 164 -8.76 1.24 7.19
C ALA A 164 -8.85 0.65 8.61
N HIS A 165 -9.43 1.42 9.54
CA HIS A 165 -9.67 1.00 10.93
C HIS A 165 -11.14 1.24 11.30
N PRO A 166 -12.07 0.43 10.77
CA PRO A 166 -13.50 0.71 10.90
C PRO A 166 -13.98 0.70 12.36
N PRO A 167 -14.43 1.85 12.89
CA PRO A 167 -15.00 1.95 14.20
C PRO A 167 -16.43 1.35 14.24
N ILE A 168 -17.01 1.23 15.43
CA ILE A 168 -18.29 0.58 15.65
C ILE A 168 -19.46 1.21 14.86
N TYR A 169 -19.37 2.46 14.50
CA TYR A 169 -20.39 3.16 13.71
C TYR A 169 -20.28 2.97 12.18
N MET A 170 -19.19 2.35 11.70
CA MET A 170 -19.10 1.93 10.30
C MET A 170 -19.96 0.68 10.07
N PRO A 171 -20.46 0.47 8.83
CA PRO A 171 -21.15 -0.77 8.49
C PRO A 171 -20.27 -2.01 8.77
N GLU A 172 -20.88 -3.07 9.25
CA GLU A 172 -20.22 -4.38 9.33
C GLU A 172 -19.83 -4.85 7.93
N ASN A 173 -18.70 -5.53 7.83
CA ASN A 173 -18.16 -6.05 6.56
C ASN A 173 -17.90 -4.97 5.49
N CYS A 174 -17.69 -3.71 5.89
CA CYS A 174 -17.63 -2.55 5.00
C CYS A 174 -16.55 -2.63 3.91
N ASN A 175 -15.53 -3.49 4.07
CA ASN A 175 -14.46 -3.69 3.11
C ASN A 175 -14.64 -4.98 2.28
N LEU A 176 -15.59 -5.87 2.66
CA LEU A 176 -15.65 -7.22 2.14
C LEU A 176 -15.94 -7.27 0.64
N GLU A 177 -16.92 -6.49 0.17
CA GLU A 177 -17.33 -6.48 -1.24
C GLU A 177 -16.17 -6.08 -2.18
N ASP A 178 -15.45 -5.02 -1.82
CA ASP A 178 -14.29 -4.54 -2.59
C ASP A 178 -13.15 -5.58 -2.61
N VAL A 179 -12.90 -6.24 -1.46
CA VAL A 179 -11.88 -7.28 -1.35
C VAL A 179 -12.27 -8.55 -2.12
N GLU A 180 -13.55 -8.97 -2.07
CA GLU A 180 -14.07 -10.08 -2.89
C GLU A 180 -13.96 -9.78 -4.39
N HIS A 181 -14.10 -8.52 -4.77
CA HIS A 181 -13.92 -8.11 -6.15
C HIS A 181 -12.47 -8.32 -6.59
N ILE A 182 -11.50 -7.82 -5.82
CA ILE A 182 -10.06 -7.94 -6.13
C ILE A 182 -9.61 -9.40 -6.20
N ARG A 183 -10.15 -10.27 -5.34
CA ARG A 183 -9.82 -11.70 -5.37
C ARG A 183 -10.02 -12.36 -6.74
N LYS A 184 -10.86 -11.82 -7.59
CA LYS A 184 -11.12 -12.35 -8.95
C LYS A 184 -9.98 -12.09 -9.93
N PHE A 185 -9.06 -11.19 -9.61
CA PHE A 185 -7.96 -10.76 -10.47
C PHE A 185 -6.61 -11.37 -10.09
N VAL A 186 -6.55 -12.13 -8.99
CA VAL A 186 -5.32 -12.76 -8.50
C VAL A 186 -5.53 -14.22 -8.18
N ASP A 187 -4.45 -15.00 -8.27
CA ASP A 187 -4.43 -16.44 -7.96
C ASP A 187 -3.88 -16.71 -6.54
N ILE A 188 -3.22 -15.72 -5.94
CA ILE A 188 -2.67 -15.78 -4.58
C ILE A 188 -3.76 -15.60 -3.52
N PRO A 189 -3.54 -16.08 -2.29
CA PRO A 189 -4.45 -15.83 -1.18
C PRO A 189 -4.74 -14.35 -0.96
N VAL A 190 -6.01 -14.04 -0.69
CA VAL A 190 -6.47 -12.69 -0.31
C VAL A 190 -7.15 -12.78 1.04
N VAL A 191 -6.70 -11.97 1.98
CA VAL A 191 -7.27 -11.83 3.33
C VAL A 191 -8.02 -10.50 3.39
N CYS A 192 -9.19 -10.48 4.00
CA CYS A 192 -9.93 -9.25 4.26
C CYS A 192 -9.77 -8.83 5.73
N ALA A 193 -9.56 -7.54 5.95
CA ALA A 193 -9.50 -6.94 7.28
C ALA A 193 -10.54 -5.80 7.40
N GLY A 194 -10.96 -5.55 8.64
CA GLY A 194 -11.80 -4.40 9.01
C GLY A 194 -13.25 -4.76 9.32
N ARG A 195 -13.62 -4.71 10.60
CA ARG A 195 -14.98 -4.87 11.15
C ARG A 195 -15.75 -6.05 10.53
N LEU A 196 -15.08 -7.19 10.41
CA LEU A 196 -15.72 -8.41 9.92
C LEU A 196 -16.68 -8.96 10.99
N ASP A 197 -17.90 -9.26 10.56
CA ASP A 197 -18.85 -10.07 11.33
C ASP A 197 -18.98 -11.42 10.61
N PRO A 198 -18.56 -12.54 11.23
CA PRO A 198 -18.62 -13.85 10.60
C PRO A 198 -20.01 -14.48 10.60
N PHE A 199 -21.04 -13.80 11.17
CA PHE A 199 -22.40 -14.37 11.33
C PHE A 199 -23.49 -13.40 10.93
#